data_18e0b65dcf42087b687c2b5afc6211fd
#
_entry.id   18e0b65dcf42087b687c2b5afc6211fd
#
_cell.length_a   1.000
_cell.length_b   1.000
_cell.length_c   1.000
_cell.angle_alpha   90.00
_cell.angle_beta   90.00
_cell.angle_gamma   90.00
#
_symmetry.space_group_name_H-M   'P 1'
#
loop_
_entity.id
_entity.type
_entity.pdbx_description
1 polymer ?
#
loop_
_entity_poly.entity_id
_entity_poly.type
_entity_poly.pdbx_seq_one_letter_code
_entity_poly.pdbx_strand_id
1 'polypeptide(L)'
;MRFRNLAIGSVLAAGLIAGCGSSSNNSDTAHIQLPPSASQTLSYTATSTTSSTTTPAVTTPTSGALATEPKITPPSTPAPKTLVTNDLIKGTGTTAAVGDTVTVNYVGALYTNGKVFDASWNRKQTYTLPGPLGTATVIAGWNKGLVGMRVGGRRELIIPPSLAYGASGSPPSIPANATLIFIVDMLGVTAPATGASG
;
A
#
# COMPACT_ATOMS: atom_id res chain seq x y z
N MET A 1 -38.12 37.97 5.09
CA MET A 1 -38.44 38.19 3.65
C MET A 1 -38.07 36.89 2.89
N ARG A 2 -39.11 36.19 2.57
CA ARG A 2 -39.61 35.65 1.28
C ARG A 2 -38.58 34.92 0.42
N PHE A 3 -38.74 33.61 0.47
CA PHE A 3 -38.81 32.55 -0.56
C PHE A 3 -38.41 32.88 -1.99
N ARG A 4 -37.65 31.97 -2.61
CA ARG A 4 -38.09 31.43 -3.92
C ARG A 4 -37.41 30.07 -4.18
N ASN A 5 -38.23 29.02 -4.15
CA ASN A 5 -38.03 27.74 -4.80
C ASN A 5 -37.96 27.93 -6.31
N LEU A 6 -37.11 27.16 -6.99
CA LEU A 6 -37.39 26.76 -8.35
C LEU A 6 -36.98 25.31 -8.55
N ALA A 7 -37.97 24.51 -8.92
CA ALA A 7 -37.91 23.09 -9.21
C ALA A 7 -37.86 22.87 -10.74
N ILE A 8 -37.53 21.62 -11.11
CA ILE A 8 -37.94 20.87 -12.30
C ILE A 8 -37.00 20.90 -13.51
N GLY A 9 -36.60 19.70 -13.89
CA GLY A 9 -36.03 19.36 -15.20
C GLY A 9 -35.63 17.90 -15.29
N SER A 10 -36.62 16.98 -15.27
CA SER A 10 -36.44 15.58 -15.70
C SER A 10 -36.30 15.53 -17.22
N VAL A 11 -35.30 14.80 -17.73
CA VAL A 11 -35.32 14.26 -19.08
C VAL A 11 -34.90 12.79 -19.03
N LEU A 12 -35.89 11.94 -19.25
CA LEU A 12 -35.71 10.53 -19.63
C LEU A 12 -35.30 10.49 -21.12
N ALA A 13 -34.32 9.66 -21.45
CA ALA A 13 -34.16 9.11 -22.78
C ALA A 13 -33.72 7.65 -22.68
N ALA A 14 -34.65 6.78 -22.96
CA ALA A 14 -34.46 5.36 -23.21
C ALA A 14 -33.94 5.15 -24.64
N GLY A 15 -32.96 4.26 -24.82
CA GLY A 15 -32.49 3.81 -26.11
C GLY A 15 -32.06 2.35 -26.03
N LEU A 16 -33.01 1.47 -26.29
CA LEU A 16 -32.75 0.05 -26.61
C LEU A 16 -32.21 -0.06 -28.04
N ILE A 17 -31.10 -0.76 -28.23
CA ILE A 17 -30.84 -1.43 -29.49
C ILE A 17 -30.31 -2.83 -29.19
N ALA A 18 -31.13 -3.83 -29.52
CA ALA A 18 -30.78 -5.23 -29.63
C ALA A 18 -30.04 -5.47 -30.94
N GLY A 19 -29.03 -6.27 -30.95
CA GLY A 19 -28.33 -6.76 -32.13
C GLY A 19 -27.84 -8.19 -31.90
N CYS A 20 -28.68 -9.15 -32.25
CA CYS A 20 -28.32 -10.56 -32.47
C CYS A 20 -27.44 -10.68 -33.71
N GLY A 21 -26.41 -11.51 -33.64
CA GLY A 21 -25.64 -11.97 -34.80
C GLY A 21 -25.00 -13.31 -34.49
N SER A 22 -25.70 -14.36 -34.98
CA SER A 22 -25.31 -15.77 -34.90
C SER A 22 -24.27 -16.15 -35.96
N SER A 23 -23.58 -17.23 -35.64
CA SER A 23 -23.04 -18.31 -36.55
C SER A 23 -21.78 -18.00 -37.35
N SER A 24 -20.75 -18.81 -37.21
CA SER A 24 -20.60 -20.01 -38.02
C SER A 24 -19.39 -20.84 -37.61
N ASN A 25 -19.63 -22.11 -37.46
CA ASN A 25 -18.65 -23.18 -37.42
C ASN A 25 -17.84 -23.24 -38.71
N ASN A 26 -16.55 -23.46 -38.62
CA ASN A 26 -15.83 -24.18 -39.66
C ASN A 26 -14.85 -25.16 -39.02
N SER A 27 -15.25 -26.41 -39.08
CA SER A 27 -14.39 -27.56 -38.90
C SER A 27 -13.62 -27.75 -40.22
N ASP A 28 -12.31 -27.60 -40.18
CA ASP A 28 -11.44 -28.13 -41.19
C ASP A 28 -10.46 -29.10 -40.56
N THR A 29 -10.82 -30.37 -40.79
CA THR A 29 -10.01 -31.54 -40.46
C THR A 29 -8.95 -31.69 -41.55
N ALA A 30 -7.74 -31.27 -41.30
CA ALA A 30 -6.61 -31.64 -42.14
C ALA A 30 -5.85 -32.80 -41.49
N HIS A 31 -6.13 -34.00 -41.99
CA HIS A 31 -5.32 -35.19 -41.77
C HIS A 31 -3.94 -34.98 -42.38
N ILE A 32 -2.88 -34.87 -41.60
CA ILE A 32 -1.53 -35.05 -42.07
C ILE A 32 -0.98 -36.33 -41.44
N GLN A 33 -0.79 -37.30 -42.32
CA GLN A 33 -0.25 -38.62 -42.06
C GLN A 33 1.27 -38.51 -41.76
N LEU A 34 1.70 -39.02 -40.62
CA LEU A 34 3.09 -39.12 -40.23
C LEU A 34 3.71 -40.40 -40.83
N PRO A 35 4.93 -40.35 -41.36
CA PRO A 35 5.73 -41.57 -41.62
C PRO A 35 6.37 -42.07 -40.34
N PRO A 36 6.55 -43.39 -40.19
CA PRO A 36 7.16 -43.97 -39.01
C PRO A 36 8.67 -44.02 -39.12
N SER A 37 9.32 -43.98 -37.95
CA SER A 37 10.66 -44.45 -37.64
C SER A 37 11.79 -43.45 -37.69
N ALA A 38 12.21 -43.09 -36.46
CA ALA A 38 13.60 -43.25 -35.99
C ALA A 38 13.65 -42.97 -34.47
N SER A 39 13.81 -44.03 -33.71
CA SER A 39 14.14 -43.95 -32.29
C SER A 39 15.52 -43.29 -32.16
N GLN A 40 15.52 -42.08 -31.58
CA GLN A 40 16.69 -41.51 -30.94
C GLN A 40 16.35 -41.09 -29.53
N THR A 41 16.76 -41.92 -28.60
CA THR A 41 16.70 -41.67 -27.16
C THR A 41 17.73 -40.59 -26.84
N LEU A 42 17.32 -39.36 -26.86
CA LEU A 42 18.08 -38.28 -26.22
C LEU A 42 17.52 -38.10 -24.82
N SER A 43 18.22 -38.69 -23.85
CA SER A 43 18.01 -38.41 -22.44
C SER A 43 18.37 -36.95 -22.16
N TYR A 44 17.41 -36.05 -22.32
CA TYR A 44 17.49 -34.66 -21.85
C TYR A 44 17.12 -34.67 -20.37
N THR A 45 18.11 -34.68 -19.51
CA THR A 45 17.91 -34.39 -18.09
C THR A 45 17.60 -32.90 -17.98
N ALA A 46 16.30 -32.55 -18.11
CA ALA A 46 15.84 -31.22 -17.78
C ALA A 46 15.93 -31.06 -16.27
N THR A 47 17.05 -30.54 -15.79
CA THR A 47 17.12 -29.99 -14.45
C THR A 47 16.22 -28.75 -14.41
N SER A 48 14.95 -28.98 -14.12
CA SER A 48 14.00 -27.89 -13.82
C SER A 48 14.40 -27.27 -12.50
N THR A 49 15.33 -26.32 -12.55
CA THR A 49 15.54 -25.41 -11.43
C THR A 49 14.35 -24.48 -11.38
N THR A 50 13.26 -24.95 -10.79
CA THR A 50 12.14 -24.09 -10.41
C THR A 50 12.62 -23.20 -9.28
N SER A 51 13.23 -22.08 -9.62
CA SER A 51 13.47 -21.00 -8.66
C SER A 51 12.10 -20.41 -8.29
N SER A 52 11.42 -21.07 -7.37
CA SER A 52 10.28 -20.48 -6.67
C SER A 52 10.84 -19.33 -5.84
N THR A 53 10.85 -18.13 -6.41
CA THR A 53 11.09 -16.90 -5.66
C THR A 53 9.86 -16.66 -4.78
N THR A 54 9.72 -17.46 -3.72
CA THR A 54 8.78 -17.18 -2.66
C THR A 54 9.34 -15.99 -1.89
N THR A 55 8.87 -14.79 -2.21
CA THR A 55 9.13 -13.62 -1.37
C THR A 55 8.61 -13.96 0.02
N PRO A 56 9.47 -14.03 1.05
CA PRO A 56 9.01 -14.37 2.39
C PRO A 56 7.98 -13.31 2.84
N ALA A 57 6.85 -13.76 3.37
CA ALA A 57 5.87 -12.86 3.93
C ALA A 57 6.51 -12.04 5.06
N VAL A 58 6.44 -10.72 4.96
CA VAL A 58 6.94 -9.82 6.01
C VAL A 58 5.95 -9.88 7.17
N THR A 59 6.39 -10.42 8.30
CA THR A 59 5.58 -10.56 9.52
C THR A 59 6.10 -9.67 10.64
N THR A 60 5.24 -9.38 11.61
CA THR A 60 5.67 -8.68 12.82
C THR A 60 6.72 -9.51 13.55
N PRO A 61 7.87 -8.92 13.95
CA PRO A 61 8.87 -9.60 14.76
C PRO A 61 8.26 -10.11 16.07
N THR A 62 8.60 -11.33 16.46
CA THR A 62 8.13 -11.94 17.73
C THR A 62 9.05 -11.63 18.91
N SER A 63 10.21 -11.01 18.66
CA SER A 63 11.19 -10.62 19.67
C SER A 63 11.86 -9.30 19.32
N GLY A 64 12.48 -8.66 20.31
CA GLY A 64 13.15 -7.37 20.15
C GLY A 64 12.21 -6.17 20.29
N ALA A 65 12.76 -4.97 20.10
CA ALA A 65 12.07 -3.70 20.36
C ALA A 65 10.83 -3.47 19.48
N LEU A 66 10.76 -4.10 18.30
CA LEU A 66 9.61 -4.01 17.39
C LEU A 66 8.54 -5.08 17.62
N ALA A 67 8.74 -5.98 18.59
CA ALA A 67 7.76 -7.00 18.94
C ALA A 67 6.61 -6.47 19.82
N THR A 68 6.77 -5.25 20.34
CA THR A 68 5.79 -4.64 21.26
C THR A 68 5.19 -3.41 20.60
N GLU A 69 3.85 -3.31 20.71
CA GLU A 69 3.11 -2.13 20.27
C GLU A 69 3.63 -0.86 20.96
N PRO A 70 4.00 0.18 20.19
CA PRO A 70 4.45 1.43 20.76
C PRO A 70 3.28 2.22 21.38
N LYS A 71 3.54 2.87 22.49
CA LYS A 71 2.58 3.78 23.11
C LYS A 71 2.88 5.22 22.67
N ILE A 72 1.85 5.95 22.27
CA ILE A 72 1.96 7.37 21.94
C ILE A 72 1.58 8.19 23.18
N THR A 73 2.50 9.05 23.62
CA THR A 73 2.24 10.06 24.64
C THR A 73 2.11 11.41 23.92
N PRO A 74 0.96 12.10 24.01
CA PRO A 74 0.79 13.37 23.34
C PRO A 74 1.75 14.41 23.93
N PRO A 75 2.47 15.17 23.09
CA PRO A 75 3.31 16.25 23.56
C PRO A 75 2.48 17.39 24.19
N SER A 76 3.04 18.08 25.17
CA SER A 76 2.44 19.27 25.76
C SER A 76 2.78 20.57 25.00
N THR A 77 3.59 20.47 23.95
CA THR A 77 4.01 21.60 23.12
C THR A 77 3.00 21.91 22.03
N PRO A 78 2.97 23.14 21.47
CA PRO A 78 2.17 23.43 20.30
C PRO A 78 2.47 22.52 19.10
N ALA A 79 1.45 22.17 18.34
CA ALA A 79 1.61 21.31 17.16
C ALA A 79 2.51 21.96 16.10
N PRO A 80 3.49 21.24 15.54
CA PRO A 80 4.36 21.77 14.51
C PRO A 80 3.58 22.03 13.20
N LYS A 81 4.00 23.05 12.46
CA LYS A 81 3.40 23.39 11.15
C LYS A 81 4.07 22.65 9.99
N THR A 82 5.16 21.97 10.23
CA THR A 82 5.91 21.16 9.25
C THR A 82 6.00 19.72 9.70
N LEU A 83 6.31 18.83 8.77
CA LEU A 83 6.57 17.42 9.09
C LEU A 83 7.79 17.32 10.01
N VAL A 84 7.63 16.60 11.11
CA VAL A 84 8.73 16.23 12.02
C VAL A 84 8.91 14.72 11.97
N THR A 85 10.18 14.27 11.90
CA THR A 85 10.56 12.86 11.90
C THR A 85 11.61 12.60 12.96
N ASN A 86 11.34 11.67 13.89
CA ASN A 86 12.26 11.30 14.95
C ASN A 86 12.52 9.80 14.91
N ASP A 87 13.77 9.38 14.68
CA ASP A 87 14.12 7.96 14.75
C ASP A 87 14.24 7.53 16.21
N LEU A 88 13.22 6.82 16.71
CA LEU A 88 13.20 6.25 18.06
C LEU A 88 14.11 5.02 18.15
N ILE A 89 14.17 4.25 17.08
CA ILE A 89 15.08 3.11 16.90
C ILE A 89 15.63 3.21 15.48
N LYS A 90 16.94 3.25 15.36
CA LYS A 90 17.60 3.22 14.06
C LYS A 90 17.67 1.78 13.57
N GLY A 91 17.03 1.50 12.45
CA GLY A 91 17.15 0.22 11.76
C GLY A 91 18.54 0.03 11.14
N THR A 92 18.91 -1.22 10.90
CA THR A 92 20.20 -1.60 10.27
C THR A 92 20.01 -2.26 8.90
N GLY A 93 18.76 -2.59 8.53
CA GLY A 93 18.45 -3.26 7.27
C GLY A 93 18.39 -2.30 6.08
N THR A 94 17.73 -2.75 5.01
CA THR A 94 17.55 -1.99 3.76
C THR A 94 16.94 -0.63 4.01
N THR A 95 17.46 0.40 3.35
CA THR A 95 16.94 1.77 3.43
C THR A 95 15.79 1.94 2.46
N ALA A 96 14.68 2.49 2.92
CA ALA A 96 13.54 2.82 2.08
C ALA A 96 13.81 4.04 1.19
N ALA A 97 13.66 3.87 -0.10
CA ALA A 97 13.79 4.91 -1.11
C ALA A 97 12.45 5.17 -1.82
N VAL A 98 12.37 6.29 -2.52
CA VAL A 98 11.23 6.57 -3.41
C VAL A 98 11.18 5.48 -4.49
N GLY A 99 9.98 4.94 -4.71
CA GLY A 99 9.76 3.84 -5.65
C GLY A 99 9.67 2.47 -5.00
N ASP A 100 10.17 2.29 -3.78
CA ASP A 100 10.13 1.02 -3.09
C ASP A 100 8.73 0.67 -2.58
N THR A 101 8.43 -0.62 -2.50
CA THR A 101 7.29 -1.13 -1.74
C THR A 101 7.73 -1.33 -0.29
N VAL A 102 7.00 -0.75 0.66
CA VAL A 102 7.33 -0.85 2.09
C VAL A 102 6.22 -1.53 2.88
N THR A 103 6.62 -2.33 3.86
CA THR A 103 5.73 -3.02 4.79
C THR A 103 6.07 -2.59 6.21
N VAL A 104 5.04 -2.19 6.96
CA VAL A 104 5.19 -1.57 8.27
C VAL A 104 4.20 -2.14 9.29
N ASN A 105 4.51 -1.93 10.58
CA ASN A 105 3.51 -1.79 11.64
C ASN A 105 3.40 -0.32 12.03
N TYR A 106 2.24 0.09 12.55
CA TYR A 106 2.04 1.46 12.97
C TYR A 106 0.97 1.61 14.04
N VAL A 107 1.08 2.72 14.76
CA VAL A 107 0.02 3.28 15.62
C VAL A 107 -0.13 4.74 15.21
N GLY A 108 -1.38 5.19 14.96
CA GLY A 108 -1.73 6.57 14.64
C GLY A 108 -2.63 7.17 15.71
N ALA A 109 -2.30 8.36 16.19
CA ALA A 109 -3.05 9.08 17.22
C ALA A 109 -3.18 10.56 16.91
N LEU A 110 -4.16 11.21 17.54
CA LEU A 110 -4.32 12.65 17.49
C LEU A 110 -3.23 13.33 18.36
N TYR A 111 -2.56 14.34 17.81
CA TYR A 111 -1.54 15.11 18.52
C TYR A 111 -2.07 15.76 19.81
N THR A 112 -3.31 16.22 19.78
CA THR A 112 -3.91 17.03 20.85
C THR A 112 -4.16 16.26 22.15
N ASN A 113 -4.44 14.96 22.06
CA ASN A 113 -4.88 14.17 23.21
C ASN A 113 -4.37 12.72 23.23
N GLY A 114 -3.59 12.33 22.23
CA GLY A 114 -3.06 10.96 22.12
C GLY A 114 -4.11 9.88 21.81
N LYS A 115 -5.37 10.27 21.47
CA LYS A 115 -6.41 9.31 21.12
C LYS A 115 -6.00 8.55 19.87
N VAL A 116 -5.79 7.25 20.01
CA VAL A 116 -5.49 6.35 18.89
C VAL A 116 -6.73 6.26 18.00
N PHE A 117 -6.56 6.50 16.71
CA PHE A 117 -7.63 6.37 15.72
C PHE A 117 -7.44 5.17 14.81
N ASP A 118 -6.19 4.69 14.64
CA ASP A 118 -5.90 3.49 13.85
C ASP A 118 -4.56 2.88 14.27
N ALA A 119 -4.49 1.52 14.21
CA ALA A 119 -3.28 0.77 14.45
C ALA A 119 -3.30 -0.56 13.70
N SER A 120 -2.20 -0.94 13.07
CA SER A 120 -2.03 -2.26 12.46
C SER A 120 -2.05 -3.38 13.51
N TRP A 121 -1.57 -3.07 14.71
CA TRP A 121 -1.53 -3.97 15.86
C TRP A 121 -2.90 -4.51 16.28
N ASN A 122 -3.95 -3.67 16.20
CA ASN A 122 -5.33 -4.07 16.50
C ASN A 122 -5.83 -5.17 15.55
N ARG A 123 -5.31 -5.19 14.32
CA ARG A 123 -5.64 -6.17 13.29
C ARG A 123 -4.73 -7.39 13.32
N LYS A 124 -3.66 -7.35 14.12
CA LYS A 124 -2.59 -8.38 14.15
C LYS A 124 -2.02 -8.67 12.76
N GLN A 125 -1.95 -7.65 11.93
CA GLN A 125 -1.54 -7.75 10.54
C GLN A 125 -0.65 -6.57 10.17
N THR A 126 0.46 -6.86 9.49
CA THR A 126 1.32 -5.81 8.93
C THR A 126 0.59 -5.07 7.81
N TYR A 127 1.02 -3.85 7.54
CA TYR A 127 0.46 -3.02 6.50
C TYR A 127 1.51 -2.76 5.41
N THR A 128 1.23 -3.23 4.22
CA THR A 128 2.02 -2.88 3.02
C THR A 128 1.37 -1.68 2.35
N LEU A 129 2.15 -0.64 2.07
CA LEU A 129 1.63 0.56 1.43
C LEU A 129 1.02 0.23 0.06
N PRO A 130 -0.15 0.79 -0.27
CA PRO A 130 -0.79 0.60 -1.57
C PRO A 130 -0.08 1.46 -2.63
N GLY A 131 0.95 0.89 -3.24
CA GLY A 131 1.80 1.51 -4.25
C GLY A 131 3.19 1.90 -3.73
N PRO A 132 4.05 2.39 -4.64
CA PRO A 132 5.44 2.71 -4.33
C PRO A 132 5.55 3.93 -3.42
N LEU A 133 6.52 3.90 -2.51
CA LEU A 133 6.82 5.01 -1.61
C LEU A 133 7.10 6.29 -2.41
N GLY A 134 6.54 7.40 -1.97
CA GLY A 134 6.59 8.70 -2.66
C GLY A 134 5.32 8.99 -3.47
N THR A 135 4.64 7.96 -3.98
CA THR A 135 3.39 8.06 -4.75
C THR A 135 2.29 7.11 -4.25
N ALA A 136 2.56 6.37 -3.17
CA ALA A 136 1.58 5.48 -2.56
C ALA A 136 0.30 6.23 -2.18
N THR A 137 -0.85 5.54 -2.27
CA THR A 137 -2.17 6.10 -1.92
C THR A 137 -2.33 6.16 -0.39
N VAL A 138 -1.52 6.98 0.24
CA VAL A 138 -1.52 7.30 1.67
C VAL A 138 -1.34 8.81 1.84
N ILE A 139 -1.49 9.31 3.07
CA ILE A 139 -1.26 10.73 3.35
C ILE A 139 0.17 11.17 2.97
N ALA A 140 0.31 12.40 2.48
CA ALA A 140 1.58 12.91 1.98
C ALA A 140 2.70 12.89 3.04
N GLY A 141 2.34 13.00 4.31
CA GLY A 141 3.26 12.89 5.44
C GLY A 141 3.98 11.54 5.50
N TRP A 142 3.31 10.45 5.14
CA TRP A 142 3.92 9.12 5.07
C TRP A 142 4.87 9.00 3.87
N ASN A 143 4.42 9.42 2.69
CA ASN A 143 5.24 9.39 1.49
C ASN A 143 6.57 10.15 1.64
N LYS A 144 6.57 11.21 2.45
CA LYS A 144 7.77 12.01 2.74
C LYS A 144 8.53 11.48 3.96
N GLY A 145 7.80 11.11 5.01
CA GLY A 145 8.39 10.79 6.31
C GLY A 145 9.04 9.42 6.41
N LEU A 146 8.64 8.46 5.56
CA LEU A 146 9.20 7.11 5.57
C LEU A 146 10.46 6.96 4.71
N VAL A 147 10.72 7.90 3.81
CA VAL A 147 11.96 7.90 3.00
C VAL A 147 13.17 7.98 3.92
N GLY A 148 14.20 7.17 3.61
CA GLY A 148 15.43 7.09 4.39
C GLY A 148 15.32 6.25 5.67
N MET A 149 14.13 5.75 6.02
CA MET A 149 13.97 4.83 7.14
C MET A 149 14.57 3.46 6.79
N ARG A 150 15.15 2.77 7.77
CA ARG A 150 15.73 1.45 7.55
C ARG A 150 14.88 0.35 8.18
N VAL A 151 14.87 -0.82 7.54
CA VAL A 151 14.26 -2.03 8.11
C VAL A 151 14.83 -2.31 9.49
N GLY A 152 13.95 -2.67 10.43
CA GLY A 152 14.28 -2.85 11.84
C GLY A 152 14.25 -1.54 12.64
N GLY A 153 13.91 -0.42 12.01
CA GLY A 153 13.78 0.88 12.67
C GLY A 153 12.36 1.19 13.12
N ARG A 154 12.26 2.09 14.12
CA ARG A 154 11.01 2.71 14.60
C ARG A 154 11.13 4.21 14.48
N ARG A 155 10.18 4.85 13.81
CA ARG A 155 10.16 6.31 13.61
C ARG A 155 8.84 6.90 14.06
N GLU A 156 8.95 8.03 14.77
CA GLU A 156 7.83 8.91 15.02
C GLU A 156 7.70 9.93 13.89
N LEU A 157 6.48 10.12 13.42
CA LEU A 157 6.10 11.14 12.45
C LEU A 157 5.07 12.06 13.08
N ILE A 158 5.35 13.37 13.16
CA ILE A 158 4.35 14.37 13.52
C ILE A 158 3.96 15.10 12.24
N ILE A 159 2.72 14.90 11.82
CA ILE A 159 2.24 15.27 10.50
C ILE A 159 1.21 16.40 10.63
N PRO A 160 1.50 17.60 10.11
CA PRO A 160 0.55 18.70 10.12
C PRO A 160 -0.64 18.41 9.19
N PRO A 161 -1.79 19.08 9.37
CA PRO A 161 -2.99 18.85 8.57
C PRO A 161 -2.77 18.93 7.05
N SER A 162 -1.91 19.84 6.60
CA SER A 162 -1.60 20.03 5.17
C SER A 162 -0.94 18.82 4.50
N LEU A 163 -0.35 17.90 5.28
CA LEU A 163 0.25 16.67 4.82
C LEU A 163 -0.53 15.42 5.28
N ALA A 164 -1.72 15.63 5.87
CA ALA A 164 -2.63 14.60 6.35
C ALA A 164 -4.02 14.76 5.72
N TYR A 165 -5.05 15.03 6.51
CA TYR A 165 -6.44 15.09 6.06
C TYR A 165 -6.99 16.53 5.92
N GLY A 166 -6.14 17.53 6.10
CA GLY A 166 -6.47 18.93 5.86
C GLY A 166 -7.64 19.48 6.67
N ALA A 167 -8.33 20.45 6.08
CA ALA A 167 -9.48 21.13 6.70
C ALA A 167 -10.72 20.24 6.84
N SER A 168 -10.82 19.15 6.06
CA SER A 168 -11.95 18.23 6.15
C SER A 168 -11.81 17.21 7.27
N GLY A 169 -10.58 16.84 7.64
CA GLY A 169 -10.34 15.71 8.51
C GLY A 169 -10.76 14.37 7.88
N SER A 170 -11.04 13.39 8.73
CA SER A 170 -11.65 12.10 8.38
C SER A 170 -12.59 11.66 9.50
N PRO A 171 -13.81 12.26 9.57
CA PRO A 171 -14.77 11.96 10.61
C PRO A 171 -15.24 10.51 10.58
N PRO A 172 -15.62 9.91 11.73
CA PRO A 172 -15.68 10.53 13.06
C PRO A 172 -14.34 10.51 13.82
N SER A 173 -13.31 9.87 13.30
CA SER A 173 -12.08 9.57 14.05
C SER A 173 -11.07 10.70 14.04
N ILE A 174 -10.98 11.46 12.95
CA ILE A 174 -9.98 12.52 12.76
C ILE A 174 -10.71 13.85 12.51
N PRO A 175 -10.64 14.80 13.45
CA PRO A 175 -11.26 16.12 13.29
C PRO A 175 -10.62 16.93 12.14
N ALA A 176 -11.32 17.97 11.73
CA ALA A 176 -10.80 19.00 10.83
C ALA A 176 -9.53 19.63 11.40
N ASN A 177 -8.55 19.89 10.54
CA ASN A 177 -7.28 20.52 10.88
C ASN A 177 -6.47 19.77 11.97
N ALA A 178 -6.64 18.46 12.10
CA ALA A 178 -5.92 17.66 13.08
C ALA A 178 -4.46 17.45 12.67
N THR A 179 -3.52 17.75 13.58
CA THR A 179 -2.15 17.24 13.51
C THR A 179 -2.13 15.82 14.06
N LEU A 180 -1.43 14.94 13.38
CA LEU A 180 -1.37 13.52 13.70
C LEU A 180 0.03 13.12 14.19
N ILE A 181 0.07 12.14 15.09
CA ILE A 181 1.29 11.43 15.46
C ILE A 181 1.17 10.01 14.96
N PHE A 182 2.20 9.52 14.28
CA PHE A 182 2.36 8.10 13.98
C PHE A 182 3.67 7.59 14.55
N ILE A 183 3.64 6.40 15.12
CA ILE A 183 4.85 5.62 15.36
C ILE A 183 4.80 4.47 14.38
N VAL A 184 5.83 4.37 13.53
CA VAL A 184 5.92 3.42 12.43
C VAL A 184 7.14 2.54 12.59
N ASP A 185 6.96 1.24 12.48
CA ASP A 185 8.00 0.21 12.47
C ASP A 185 8.22 -0.25 11.03
N MET A 186 9.42 -0.09 10.51
CA MET A 186 9.78 -0.56 9.17
C MET A 186 10.14 -2.03 9.22
N LEU A 187 9.30 -2.88 8.64
CA LEU A 187 9.46 -4.34 8.65
C LEU A 187 10.05 -4.88 7.36
N GLY A 188 9.77 -4.24 6.24
CA GLY A 188 10.25 -4.69 4.93
C GLY A 188 10.33 -3.56 3.93
N VAL A 189 11.32 -3.65 3.06
CA VAL A 189 11.54 -2.77 1.91
C VAL A 189 11.85 -3.66 0.71
N THR A 190 11.10 -3.51 -0.36
CA THR A 190 11.30 -4.22 -1.62
C THR A 190 11.47 -3.19 -2.74
N ALA A 191 12.62 -3.21 -3.39
CA ALA A 191 12.87 -2.36 -4.54
C ALA A 191 11.91 -2.70 -5.69
N PRO A 192 11.58 -1.75 -6.57
CA PRO A 192 10.80 -2.03 -7.76
C PRO A 192 11.50 -3.10 -8.60
N ALA A 193 10.72 -4.00 -9.21
CA ALA A 193 11.29 -4.94 -10.17
C ALA A 193 11.96 -4.12 -11.30
N THR A 194 13.28 -4.16 -11.35
CA THR A 194 14.01 -3.65 -12.52
C THR A 194 13.59 -4.54 -13.67
N GLY A 195 12.77 -4.01 -14.59
CA GLY A 195 12.41 -4.71 -15.81
C GLY A 195 13.71 -5.13 -16.49
N ALA A 196 13.91 -6.44 -16.63
CA ALA A 196 14.94 -6.96 -17.51
C ALA A 196 14.61 -6.43 -18.91
N SER A 197 15.31 -5.40 -19.35
CA SER A 197 15.33 -4.98 -20.73
C SER A 197 16.00 -6.10 -21.50
N GLY A 198 15.16 -6.94 -22.14
CA GLY A 198 15.61 -7.91 -23.13
C GLY A 198 15.85 -7.23 -24.47
#